data_429fca7401b5af13ec06d584cb6c648e
#
_entry.id   429fca7401b5af13ec06d584cb6c648e
#
_cell.length_a   1.000
_cell.length_b   1.000
_cell.length_c   1.000
_cell.angle_alpha   90.00
_cell.angle_beta   90.00
_cell.angle_gamma   90.00
#
_symmetry.space_group_name_H-M   'P 1'
#
loop_
_entity.id
_entity.type
_entity.pdbx_description
1 polymer ?
#
loop_
_entity_poly.entity_id
_entity_poly.type
_entity_poly.pdbx_seq_one_letter_code
_entity_poly.pdbx_strand_id
1 'polypeptide(L)'
;MFEKLRNRKKAAVALEELTDNKEIEVKEEENRDKYKKEVSVLIDQMDVNLNDLLKIEGNITYGLKDLLDGNRYTTSQIKETEGHIASLSESTESMKNLVLTVFENIDKTADKLGGLESNINGLSTHMSDVYDVFNGVVNSFAELEVEYEKISKVANLIISIASQTNMLSLNAAIEAARAGEAGKGFSVVANEIKKLSENTQESIKDIIDTTDKMTNIMKVLNEKSIDGANFVKNTIDELTNAESQLNAIVSIGKGITSSMDKVKKAQEENKKNMEAIDENLSNIVQKSSEDDDELKELILEVQNKADYYNNILNHLNQIKILREQDKGKYNVD
;
A
#
# COMPACT_ATOMS: atom_id res chain seq x y z
N MET A 1 69.46 78.44 -92.18
CA MET A 1 68.37 77.49 -92.47
C MET A 1 68.38 76.27 -91.52
N PHE A 2 69.53 75.75 -91.22
CA PHE A 2 69.71 74.58 -90.34
C PHE A 2 69.42 74.84 -88.83
N GLU A 3 69.67 76.01 -88.31
CA GLU A 3 69.35 76.37 -86.91
C GLU A 3 67.83 76.39 -86.63
N LYS A 4 67.03 76.91 -87.56
CA LYS A 4 65.55 76.90 -87.44
C LYS A 4 64.97 75.51 -87.45
N LEU A 5 65.57 74.56 -88.22
CA LEU A 5 65.14 73.15 -88.24
C LEU A 5 65.52 72.45 -86.96
N ARG A 6 66.68 72.73 -86.39
CA ARG A 6 67.08 72.08 -85.12
C ARG A 6 66.28 72.56 -83.94
N ASN A 7 65.89 73.88 -83.93
CA ASN A 7 65.01 74.41 -82.89
C ASN A 7 63.56 73.88 -83.03
N ARG A 8 63.06 73.63 -84.28
CA ARG A 8 61.76 73.02 -84.49
C ARG A 8 61.77 71.57 -84.06
N LYS A 9 62.84 70.80 -84.26
CA LYS A 9 62.96 69.44 -83.82
C LYS A 9 63.06 69.34 -82.28
N LYS A 10 63.79 70.23 -81.61
CA LYS A 10 63.86 70.35 -80.14
C LYS A 10 62.47 70.74 -79.57
N ALA A 11 61.75 71.66 -80.22
CA ALA A 11 60.40 72.01 -79.79
C ALA A 11 59.38 70.94 -80.00
N ALA A 12 59.52 70.12 -81.08
CA ALA A 12 58.64 68.96 -81.31
C ALA A 12 58.90 67.82 -80.27
N VAL A 13 60.17 67.51 -79.94
CA VAL A 13 60.52 66.53 -78.91
C VAL A 13 60.09 67.03 -77.53
N ALA A 14 60.26 68.31 -77.23
CA ALA A 14 59.77 68.84 -75.91
C ALA A 14 58.23 68.87 -75.86
N LEU A 15 57.52 69.04 -76.97
CA LEU A 15 56.08 68.94 -77.04
C LEU A 15 55.62 67.48 -76.88
N GLU A 16 56.32 66.48 -77.45
CA GLU A 16 56.09 65.09 -77.36
C GLU A 16 56.30 64.56 -75.92
N GLU A 17 57.46 64.99 -75.26
CA GLU A 17 57.69 64.73 -73.84
C GLU A 17 56.62 65.37 -72.92
N LEU A 18 56.15 66.59 -73.22
CA LEU A 18 55.06 67.23 -72.47
C LEU A 18 53.70 66.56 -72.66
N THR A 19 53.40 66.00 -73.84
CA THR A 19 52.18 65.26 -74.13
C THR A 19 52.22 63.87 -73.44
N ASP A 20 53.36 63.14 -73.52
CA ASP A 20 53.57 61.87 -72.82
C ASP A 20 53.48 62.02 -71.30
N ASN A 21 54.13 63.10 -70.71
CA ASN A 21 53.98 63.37 -69.28
C ASN A 21 52.56 63.69 -68.88
N LYS A 22 51.81 64.47 -69.71
CA LYS A 22 50.38 64.72 -69.43
C LYS A 22 49.54 63.48 -69.53
N GLU A 23 49.83 62.57 -70.45
CA GLU A 23 49.11 61.33 -70.61
C GLU A 23 49.42 60.37 -69.45
N ILE A 24 50.62 60.33 -68.91
CA ILE A 24 51.03 59.62 -67.72
C ILE A 24 50.31 60.20 -66.46
N GLU A 25 50.33 61.56 -66.28
CA GLU A 25 49.63 62.21 -65.18
C GLU A 25 48.14 61.92 -65.16
N VAL A 26 47.52 61.97 -66.36
CA VAL A 26 46.08 61.65 -66.48
C VAL A 26 45.79 60.16 -66.13
N LYS A 27 46.62 59.23 -66.57
CA LYS A 27 46.50 57.79 -66.22
C LYS A 27 46.77 57.52 -64.74
N GLU A 28 47.68 58.23 -64.10
CA GLU A 28 47.92 58.11 -62.67
C GLU A 28 46.77 58.73 -61.87
N GLU A 29 46.12 59.75 -62.35
CA GLU A 29 44.97 60.36 -61.72
C GLU A 29 43.71 59.49 -61.83
N GLU A 30 43.46 58.90 -63.01
CA GLU A 30 42.43 57.90 -63.25
C GLU A 30 42.61 56.65 -62.34
N ASN A 31 43.84 56.16 -62.25
CA ASN A 31 44.17 55.05 -61.36
C ASN A 31 43.94 55.42 -59.89
N ARG A 32 44.36 56.63 -59.45
CA ARG A 32 44.11 57.09 -58.09
C ARG A 32 42.62 57.17 -57.76
N ASP A 33 41.80 57.70 -58.65
CA ASP A 33 40.36 57.81 -58.48
C ASP A 33 39.70 56.46 -58.43
N LYS A 34 40.18 55.52 -59.22
CA LYS A 34 39.71 54.13 -59.19
C LYS A 34 40.04 53.46 -57.84
N TYR A 35 41.31 53.60 -57.35
CA TYR A 35 41.69 53.12 -56.02
C TYR A 35 40.89 53.74 -54.88
N LYS A 36 40.67 55.11 -54.94
CA LYS A 36 39.82 55.76 -53.92
C LYS A 36 38.39 55.21 -53.90
N LYS A 37 37.83 54.87 -55.07
CA LYS A 37 36.49 54.34 -55.16
C LYS A 37 36.40 52.92 -54.65
N GLU A 38 37.39 52.05 -55.00
CA GLU A 38 37.46 50.69 -54.47
C GLU A 38 37.66 50.63 -52.97
N VAL A 39 38.55 51.46 -52.41
CA VAL A 39 38.74 51.59 -50.95
C VAL A 39 37.48 52.09 -50.27
N SER A 40 36.71 53.00 -50.90
CA SER A 40 35.41 53.44 -50.36
C SER A 40 34.42 52.28 -50.21
N VAL A 41 34.31 51.46 -51.24
CA VAL A 41 33.40 50.32 -51.23
C VAL A 41 33.80 49.31 -50.13
N LEU A 42 35.10 49.03 -49.95
CA LEU A 42 35.63 48.16 -48.90
C LEU A 42 35.32 48.70 -47.49
N ILE A 43 35.50 50.01 -47.27
CA ILE A 43 35.18 50.64 -45.97
C ILE A 43 33.69 50.54 -45.66
N ASP A 44 32.81 50.78 -46.63
CA ASP A 44 31.37 50.69 -46.45
C ASP A 44 30.92 49.22 -46.18
N GLN A 45 31.57 48.25 -46.87
CA GLN A 45 31.34 46.80 -46.57
C GLN A 45 31.85 46.42 -45.17
N MET A 46 33.01 46.87 -44.72
CA MET A 46 33.54 46.63 -43.37
C MET A 46 32.63 47.21 -42.30
N ASP A 47 32.08 48.43 -42.52
CA ASP A 47 31.14 49.07 -41.60
C ASP A 47 29.87 48.25 -41.40
N VAL A 48 29.27 47.75 -42.50
CA VAL A 48 28.10 46.84 -42.45
C VAL A 48 28.45 45.56 -41.71
N ASN A 49 29.57 44.91 -42.05
CA ASN A 49 29.98 43.64 -41.42
C ASN A 49 30.24 43.80 -39.93
N LEU A 50 30.85 44.91 -39.49
CA LEU A 50 31.11 45.18 -38.05
C LEU A 50 29.82 45.47 -37.28
N ASN A 51 28.85 46.17 -37.88
CA ASN A 51 27.55 46.39 -37.27
C ASN A 51 26.76 45.05 -37.11
N ASP A 52 26.85 44.18 -38.12
CA ASP A 52 26.26 42.86 -38.03
C ASP A 52 26.92 41.99 -36.97
N LEU A 53 28.28 42.03 -36.86
CA LEU A 53 29.02 41.34 -35.79
C LEU A 53 28.64 41.83 -34.41
N LEU A 54 28.52 43.14 -34.19
CA LEU A 54 28.07 43.71 -32.90
C LEU A 54 26.66 43.24 -32.54
N LYS A 55 25.77 43.16 -33.52
CA LYS A 55 24.42 42.64 -33.29
C LYS A 55 24.43 41.16 -32.89
N ILE A 56 25.28 40.33 -33.55
CA ILE A 56 25.46 38.91 -33.21
C ILE A 56 26.02 38.78 -31.81
N GLU A 57 27.06 39.53 -31.42
CA GLU A 57 27.64 39.50 -30.06
C GLU A 57 26.60 39.91 -28.99
N GLY A 58 25.72 40.88 -29.30
CA GLY A 58 24.61 41.26 -28.44
C GLY A 58 23.64 40.09 -28.20
N ASN A 59 23.30 39.32 -29.27
CA ASN A 59 22.45 38.16 -29.16
C ASN A 59 23.13 37.02 -28.37
N ILE A 60 24.44 36.80 -28.59
CA ILE A 60 25.22 35.81 -27.85
C ILE A 60 25.24 36.15 -26.35
N THR A 61 25.50 37.42 -26.01
CA THR A 61 25.49 37.89 -24.61
C THR A 61 24.16 37.66 -23.92
N TYR A 62 23.05 37.93 -24.64
CA TYR A 62 21.71 37.64 -24.14
C TYR A 62 21.49 36.14 -23.90
N GLY A 63 21.86 35.29 -24.88
CA GLY A 63 21.75 33.84 -24.74
C GLY A 63 22.60 33.26 -23.62
N LEU A 64 23.81 33.76 -23.40
CA LEU A 64 24.67 33.34 -22.29
C LEU A 64 24.10 33.74 -20.93
N LYS A 65 23.46 34.91 -20.81
CA LYS A 65 22.76 35.31 -19.58
C LYS A 65 21.56 34.41 -19.29
N ASP A 66 20.77 34.05 -20.33
CA ASP A 66 19.63 33.16 -20.20
C ASP A 66 20.08 31.76 -19.74
N LEU A 67 21.19 31.25 -20.29
CA LEU A 67 21.81 29.99 -19.84
C LEU A 67 22.29 30.07 -18.38
N LEU A 68 22.90 31.20 -17.95
CA LEU A 68 23.32 31.38 -16.57
C LEU A 68 22.15 31.39 -15.59
N ASP A 69 21.04 32.03 -15.95
CA ASP A 69 19.81 32.03 -15.13
C ASP A 69 19.13 30.62 -15.12
N GLY A 70 19.16 29.91 -16.23
CA GLY A 70 18.72 28.51 -16.32
C GLY A 70 19.55 27.58 -15.43
N ASN A 71 20.87 27.77 -15.39
CA ASN A 71 21.78 27.01 -14.53
C ASN A 71 21.49 27.25 -13.04
N ARG A 72 21.26 28.50 -12.65
CA ARG A 72 20.86 28.86 -11.27
C ARG A 72 19.52 28.26 -10.88
N TYR A 73 18.55 28.28 -11.81
CA TYR A 73 17.26 27.63 -11.58
C TYR A 73 17.43 26.12 -11.35
N THR A 74 18.28 25.45 -12.16
CA THR A 74 18.60 24.02 -11.98
C THR A 74 19.19 23.76 -10.60
N THR A 75 20.13 24.55 -10.13
CA THR A 75 20.71 24.44 -8.78
C THR A 75 19.66 24.61 -7.68
N SER A 76 18.67 25.50 -7.87
CA SER A 76 17.56 25.65 -6.92
C SER A 76 16.66 24.41 -6.87
N GLN A 77 16.36 23.80 -8.03
CA GLN A 77 15.57 22.57 -8.11
C GLN A 77 16.28 21.37 -7.47
N ILE A 78 17.60 21.31 -7.57
CA ILE A 78 18.39 20.28 -6.89
C ILE A 78 18.24 20.37 -5.38
N LYS A 79 18.33 21.56 -4.79
CA LYS A 79 18.14 21.78 -3.34
C LYS A 79 16.74 21.35 -2.85
N GLU A 80 15.72 21.61 -3.65
CA GLU A 80 14.36 21.15 -3.37
C GLU A 80 14.29 19.62 -3.41
N THR A 81 14.93 18.99 -4.40
CA THR A 81 15.00 17.54 -4.54
C THR A 81 15.76 16.87 -3.38
N GLU A 82 16.88 17.47 -2.91
CA GLU A 82 17.58 17.03 -1.69
C GLU A 82 16.66 17.03 -0.47
N GLY A 83 15.81 18.06 -0.32
CA GLY A 83 14.80 18.12 0.73
C GLY A 83 13.77 16.98 0.64
N HIS A 84 13.35 16.62 -0.57
CA HIS A 84 12.45 15.49 -0.80
C HIS A 84 13.10 14.13 -0.48
N ILE A 85 14.38 13.95 -0.82
CA ILE A 85 15.15 12.75 -0.47
C ILE A 85 15.29 12.60 1.05
N ALA A 86 15.58 13.69 1.77
CA ALA A 86 15.65 13.68 3.22
C ALA A 86 14.31 13.23 3.85
N SER A 87 13.18 13.76 3.37
CA SER A 87 11.83 13.38 3.82
C SER A 87 11.49 11.92 3.48
N LEU A 88 11.91 11.43 2.30
CA LEU A 88 11.73 10.04 1.89
C LEU A 88 12.57 9.09 2.76
N SER A 89 13.77 9.49 3.14
CA SER A 89 14.64 8.75 4.06
C SER A 89 13.99 8.58 5.44
N GLU A 90 13.44 9.67 6.01
CA GLU A 90 12.70 9.64 7.27
C GLU A 90 11.45 8.73 7.19
N SER A 91 10.71 8.82 6.10
CA SER A 91 9.54 7.95 5.84
C SER A 91 9.93 6.47 5.76
N THR A 92 11.07 6.17 5.11
CA THR A 92 11.60 4.80 4.99
C THR A 92 11.99 4.23 6.35
N GLU A 93 12.64 5.01 7.22
CA GLU A 93 12.98 4.57 8.58
C GLU A 93 11.73 4.40 9.45
N SER A 94 10.74 5.28 9.33
CA SER A 94 9.44 5.15 10.00
C SER A 94 8.72 3.86 9.61
N MET A 95 8.72 3.55 8.30
CA MET A 95 8.12 2.31 7.79
C MET A 95 8.85 1.05 8.29
N LYS A 96 10.16 1.09 8.44
CA LYS A 96 10.95 0.01 9.05
C LYS A 96 10.49 -0.28 10.48
N ASN A 97 10.25 0.76 11.28
CA ASN A 97 9.74 0.63 12.64
C ASN A 97 8.32 0.03 12.66
N LEU A 98 7.46 0.43 11.70
CA LEU A 98 6.14 -0.17 11.54
C LEU A 98 6.22 -1.66 11.20
N VAL A 99 7.10 -2.07 10.30
CA VAL A 99 7.33 -3.48 9.96
C VAL A 99 7.74 -4.29 11.19
N LEU A 100 8.67 -3.78 12.02
CA LEU A 100 9.07 -4.43 13.27
C LEU A 100 7.90 -4.57 14.23
N THR A 101 7.07 -3.55 14.37
CA THR A 101 5.85 -3.59 15.21
C THR A 101 4.85 -4.63 14.70
N VAL A 102 4.69 -4.78 13.39
CA VAL A 102 3.83 -5.81 12.81
C VAL A 102 4.35 -7.21 13.13
N PHE A 103 5.66 -7.46 13.02
CA PHE A 103 6.25 -8.76 13.42
C PHE A 103 5.99 -9.07 14.89
N GLU A 104 6.21 -8.10 15.80
CA GLU A 104 5.95 -8.27 17.23
C GLU A 104 4.47 -8.60 17.52
N ASN A 105 3.55 -7.95 16.80
CA ASN A 105 2.12 -8.21 16.96
C ASN A 105 1.72 -9.59 16.42
N ILE A 106 2.35 -10.06 15.34
CA ILE A 106 2.14 -11.42 14.81
C ILE A 106 2.59 -12.45 15.81
N ASP A 107 3.76 -12.28 16.43
CA ASP A 107 4.31 -13.17 17.42
C ASP A 107 3.38 -13.26 18.65
N LYS A 108 2.98 -12.12 19.21
CA LYS A 108 1.99 -12.04 20.30
C LYS A 108 0.65 -12.70 19.93
N THR A 109 0.22 -12.57 18.68
CA THR A 109 -1.01 -13.20 18.19
C THR A 109 -0.86 -14.72 18.13
N ALA A 110 0.28 -15.22 17.65
CA ALA A 110 0.58 -16.65 17.59
C ALA A 110 0.56 -17.29 19.00
N ASP A 111 1.17 -16.62 19.99
CA ASP A 111 1.13 -17.07 21.39
C ASP A 111 -0.30 -17.15 21.94
N LYS A 112 -1.14 -16.15 21.65
CA LYS A 112 -2.54 -16.14 22.08
C LYS A 112 -3.38 -17.23 21.41
N LEU A 113 -3.12 -17.48 20.13
CA LEU A 113 -3.79 -18.56 19.37
C LEU A 113 -3.40 -19.93 19.92
N GLY A 114 -2.15 -20.18 20.28
CA GLY A 114 -1.72 -21.43 20.93
C GLY A 114 -2.43 -21.68 22.28
N GLY A 115 -2.60 -20.62 23.09
CA GLY A 115 -3.39 -20.71 24.32
C GLY A 115 -4.87 -20.99 24.06
N LEU A 116 -5.46 -20.40 23.02
CA LEU A 116 -6.86 -20.62 22.66
C LEU A 116 -7.10 -22.03 22.11
N GLU A 117 -6.18 -22.55 21.30
CA GLU A 117 -6.20 -23.94 20.81
C GLU A 117 -6.20 -24.95 21.97
N SER A 118 -5.34 -24.74 22.98
CA SER A 118 -5.30 -25.58 24.19
C SER A 118 -6.62 -25.54 24.95
N ASN A 119 -7.26 -24.37 25.07
CA ASN A 119 -8.54 -24.22 25.75
C ASN A 119 -9.68 -24.94 24.99
N ILE A 120 -9.72 -24.83 23.65
CA ILE A 120 -10.72 -25.51 22.81
C ILE A 120 -10.57 -27.02 22.94
N ASN A 121 -9.34 -27.56 22.91
CA ASN A 121 -9.08 -28.97 23.08
C ASN A 121 -9.52 -29.49 24.47
N GLY A 122 -9.23 -28.70 25.52
CA GLY A 122 -9.70 -29.01 26.88
C GLY A 122 -11.22 -28.99 26.97
N LEU A 123 -11.91 -28.03 26.36
CA LEU A 123 -13.34 -27.91 26.36
C LEU A 123 -13.99 -29.07 25.55
N SER A 124 -13.38 -29.45 24.42
CA SER A 124 -13.84 -30.61 23.62
C SER A 124 -13.80 -31.91 24.43
N THR A 125 -12.73 -32.13 25.21
CA THR A 125 -12.59 -33.27 26.09
C THR A 125 -13.71 -33.26 27.16
N HIS A 126 -13.93 -32.13 27.82
CA HIS A 126 -14.97 -31.99 28.84
C HIS A 126 -16.38 -32.22 28.26
N MET A 127 -16.64 -31.73 27.03
CA MET A 127 -17.92 -31.98 26.38
C MET A 127 -18.11 -33.46 26.05
N SER A 128 -17.06 -34.18 25.66
CA SER A 128 -17.12 -35.64 25.48
C SER A 128 -17.46 -36.36 26.77
N ASP A 129 -16.85 -35.96 27.90
CA ASP A 129 -17.18 -36.58 29.21
C ASP A 129 -18.64 -36.30 29.59
N VAL A 130 -19.17 -35.10 29.35
CA VAL A 130 -20.58 -34.75 29.60
C VAL A 130 -21.52 -35.55 28.71
N TYR A 131 -21.15 -35.78 27.44
CA TYR A 131 -21.91 -36.64 26.53
C TYR A 131 -22.04 -38.06 27.07
N ASP A 132 -20.96 -38.65 27.58
CA ASP A 132 -20.95 -39.97 28.17
C ASP A 132 -21.82 -40.07 29.45
N VAL A 133 -21.80 -38.98 30.28
CA VAL A 133 -22.69 -38.86 31.45
C VAL A 133 -24.17 -38.93 31.02
N PHE A 134 -24.58 -38.13 30.00
CA PHE A 134 -25.95 -38.17 29.50
C PHE A 134 -26.37 -39.56 28.97
N ASN A 135 -25.46 -40.21 28.24
CA ASN A 135 -25.72 -41.59 27.76
C ASN A 135 -25.86 -42.56 28.95
N GLY A 136 -25.06 -42.43 29.99
CA GLY A 136 -25.17 -43.21 31.22
C GLY A 136 -26.54 -43.02 31.91
N VAL A 137 -27.02 -41.77 31.96
CA VAL A 137 -28.34 -41.43 32.51
C VAL A 137 -29.47 -42.05 31.70
N VAL A 138 -29.40 -41.96 30.35
CA VAL A 138 -30.40 -42.63 29.45
C VAL A 138 -30.45 -44.12 29.71
N ASN A 139 -29.31 -44.81 29.85
CA ASN A 139 -29.25 -46.22 30.15
C ASN A 139 -29.84 -46.53 31.52
N SER A 140 -29.56 -45.70 32.54
CA SER A 140 -30.11 -45.86 33.88
C SER A 140 -31.63 -45.74 33.90
N PHE A 141 -32.21 -44.83 33.10
CA PHE A 141 -33.68 -44.74 32.96
C PHE A 141 -34.28 -45.96 32.29
N ALA A 142 -33.63 -46.54 31.29
CA ALA A 142 -34.08 -47.77 30.67
C ALA A 142 -34.10 -48.97 31.68
N GLU A 143 -33.09 -49.08 32.54
CA GLU A 143 -33.05 -50.05 33.61
C GLU A 143 -34.18 -49.85 34.64
N LEU A 144 -34.39 -48.60 35.05
CA LEU A 144 -35.48 -48.27 35.98
C LEU A 144 -36.87 -48.56 35.41
N GLU A 145 -37.10 -48.33 34.13
CA GLU A 145 -38.35 -48.64 33.46
C GLU A 145 -38.67 -50.19 33.57
N VAL A 146 -37.64 -51.00 33.39
CA VAL A 146 -37.78 -52.44 33.58
C VAL A 146 -38.15 -52.84 35.03
N GLU A 147 -37.53 -52.17 36.02
CA GLU A 147 -37.85 -52.46 37.44
C GLU A 147 -39.27 -52.00 37.82
N TYR A 148 -39.76 -50.85 37.33
CA TYR A 148 -41.13 -50.42 37.55
C TYR A 148 -42.17 -51.34 36.91
N GLU A 149 -41.89 -51.89 35.73
CA GLU A 149 -42.75 -52.92 35.09
C GLU A 149 -42.83 -54.15 35.95
N LYS A 150 -41.73 -54.56 36.60
CA LYS A 150 -41.75 -55.69 37.55
C LYS A 150 -42.60 -55.39 38.79
N ILE A 151 -42.47 -54.17 39.36
CA ILE A 151 -43.27 -53.74 40.51
C ILE A 151 -44.76 -53.76 40.13
N SER A 152 -45.12 -53.21 38.98
CA SER A 152 -46.50 -53.20 38.49
C SER A 152 -47.08 -54.67 38.33
N LYS A 153 -46.27 -55.59 37.83
CA LYS A 153 -46.67 -57.03 37.73
C LYS A 153 -46.91 -57.65 39.12
N VAL A 154 -46.04 -57.42 40.07
CA VAL A 154 -46.19 -57.89 41.45
C VAL A 154 -47.43 -57.29 42.13
N ALA A 155 -47.62 -55.96 41.96
CA ALA A 155 -48.80 -55.26 42.52
C ALA A 155 -50.12 -55.88 41.96
N ASN A 156 -50.17 -56.10 40.68
CA ASN A 156 -51.36 -56.78 40.04
C ASN A 156 -51.61 -58.22 40.59
N LEU A 157 -50.52 -58.99 40.84
CA LEU A 157 -50.64 -60.28 41.47
C LEU A 157 -51.18 -60.16 42.88
N ILE A 158 -50.75 -59.24 43.71
CA ILE A 158 -51.26 -59.06 45.07
C ILE A 158 -52.74 -58.64 45.05
N ILE A 159 -53.16 -57.76 44.11
CA ILE A 159 -54.60 -57.44 43.92
C ILE A 159 -55.42 -58.70 43.67
N SER A 160 -54.90 -59.60 42.80
CA SER A 160 -55.57 -60.87 42.48
C SER A 160 -55.70 -61.71 43.75
N ILE A 161 -54.63 -61.88 44.52
CA ILE A 161 -54.61 -62.60 45.78
C ILE A 161 -55.59 -62.01 46.81
N ALA A 162 -55.57 -60.65 46.95
CA ALA A 162 -56.47 -59.96 47.86
C ALA A 162 -57.96 -60.11 47.46
N SER A 163 -58.22 -60.06 46.12
CA SER A 163 -59.55 -60.32 45.58
C SER A 163 -60.06 -61.75 45.86
N GLN A 164 -59.17 -62.77 45.66
CA GLN A 164 -59.51 -64.16 46.00
C GLN A 164 -59.73 -64.29 47.53
N THR A 165 -58.92 -63.66 48.37
CA THR A 165 -59.05 -63.63 49.80
C THR A 165 -60.37 -63.00 50.27
N ASN A 166 -60.74 -61.86 49.62
CA ASN A 166 -62.05 -61.23 49.86
C ASN A 166 -63.23 -62.15 49.52
N MET A 167 -63.16 -62.79 48.37
CA MET A 167 -64.20 -63.78 48.00
C MET A 167 -64.25 -64.96 48.93
N LEU A 168 -63.10 -65.48 49.37
CA LEU A 168 -63.03 -66.58 50.34
C LEU A 168 -63.60 -66.15 51.70
N SER A 169 -63.29 -65.03 52.17
CA SER A 169 -63.78 -64.43 53.43
C SER A 169 -65.32 -64.18 53.40
N LEU A 170 -65.82 -63.69 52.25
CA LEU A 170 -67.24 -63.52 52.03
C LEU A 170 -67.98 -64.82 52.08
N ASN A 171 -67.49 -65.85 51.41
CA ASN A 171 -68.06 -67.18 51.49
C ASN A 171 -68.05 -67.81 52.92
N ALA A 172 -66.95 -67.57 53.66
CA ALA A 172 -66.82 -67.98 55.06
C ALA A 172 -67.80 -67.25 55.96
N ALA A 173 -68.00 -65.90 55.78
CA ALA A 173 -68.95 -65.12 56.53
C ALA A 173 -70.41 -65.58 56.27
N ILE A 174 -70.73 -65.93 55.00
CA ILE A 174 -72.04 -66.47 54.65
C ILE A 174 -72.28 -67.84 55.37
N GLU A 175 -71.35 -68.74 55.34
CA GLU A 175 -71.45 -70.04 55.97
C GLU A 175 -71.49 -69.99 57.51
N ALA A 176 -70.69 -69.00 58.11
CA ALA A 176 -70.73 -68.73 59.53
C ALA A 176 -72.15 -68.19 59.97
N ALA A 177 -72.77 -67.34 59.16
CA ALA A 177 -74.10 -66.85 59.41
C ALA A 177 -75.14 -67.98 59.29
N ARG A 178 -74.95 -68.97 58.43
CA ARG A 178 -75.79 -70.16 58.24
C ARG A 178 -75.72 -71.11 59.42
N ALA A 179 -74.59 -71.17 60.17
CA ALA A 179 -74.39 -72.00 61.35
C ALA A 179 -75.03 -71.38 62.63
N GLY A 180 -75.66 -70.22 62.57
CA GLY A 180 -76.38 -69.56 63.68
C GLY A 180 -75.51 -69.26 64.86
N GLU A 181 -75.97 -69.61 66.07
CA GLU A 181 -75.22 -69.31 67.33
C GLU A 181 -73.80 -69.91 67.37
N ALA A 182 -73.60 -71.11 66.79
CA ALA A 182 -72.31 -71.79 66.76
C ALA A 182 -71.27 -71.12 65.82
N GLY A 183 -71.73 -70.30 64.83
CA GLY A 183 -70.89 -69.64 63.87
C GLY A 183 -70.44 -68.16 64.23
N LYS A 184 -70.94 -67.63 65.33
CA LYS A 184 -70.69 -66.18 65.68
C LYS A 184 -69.22 -65.80 65.73
N GLY A 185 -68.33 -66.60 66.34
CA GLY A 185 -66.91 -66.34 66.38
C GLY A 185 -66.24 -66.39 65.03
N PHE A 186 -66.64 -67.33 64.19
CA PHE A 186 -66.17 -67.49 62.81
C PHE A 186 -66.61 -66.31 61.90
N SER A 187 -67.84 -65.80 62.11
CA SER A 187 -68.36 -64.65 61.35
C SER A 187 -67.56 -63.38 61.61
N VAL A 188 -67.12 -63.11 62.87
CA VAL A 188 -66.24 -61.95 63.22
C VAL A 188 -64.93 -62.08 62.50
N VAL A 189 -64.26 -63.25 62.53
CA VAL A 189 -62.96 -63.44 61.87
C VAL A 189 -63.11 -63.31 60.33
N ALA A 190 -64.17 -63.87 59.73
CA ALA A 190 -64.39 -63.76 58.34
C ALA A 190 -64.60 -62.27 57.86
N ASN A 191 -65.37 -61.52 58.63
CA ASN A 191 -65.55 -60.06 58.36
C ASN A 191 -64.26 -59.27 58.54
N GLU A 192 -63.38 -59.63 59.49
CA GLU A 192 -62.10 -58.93 59.68
C GLU A 192 -61.14 -59.29 58.54
N ILE A 193 -61.10 -60.55 58.03
CA ILE A 193 -60.32 -60.95 56.86
C ILE A 193 -60.85 -60.23 55.63
N LYS A 194 -62.16 -60.13 55.44
CA LYS A 194 -62.77 -59.36 54.33
C LYS A 194 -62.27 -57.91 54.34
N LYS A 195 -62.37 -57.18 55.51
CA LYS A 195 -61.94 -55.85 55.66
C LYS A 195 -60.45 -55.70 55.40
N LEU A 196 -59.61 -56.62 55.85
CA LEU A 196 -58.14 -56.60 55.58
C LEU A 196 -57.85 -56.79 54.10
N SER A 197 -58.61 -57.67 53.42
CA SER A 197 -58.41 -57.82 51.95
C SER A 197 -58.86 -56.63 51.14
N GLU A 198 -59.96 -55.91 51.54
CA GLU A 198 -60.37 -54.67 50.93
C GLU A 198 -59.32 -53.54 51.15
N ASN A 199 -58.81 -53.37 52.34
CA ASN A 199 -57.74 -52.41 52.65
C ASN A 199 -56.45 -52.75 51.88
N THR A 200 -56.13 -54.09 51.72
CA THR A 200 -54.96 -54.48 50.93
C THR A 200 -55.15 -54.12 49.44
N GLN A 201 -56.34 -54.30 48.86
CA GLN A 201 -56.65 -53.94 47.49
C GLN A 201 -56.48 -52.37 47.29
N GLU A 202 -56.97 -51.56 48.20
CA GLU A 202 -56.85 -50.12 48.17
C GLU A 202 -55.40 -49.65 48.25
N SER A 203 -54.62 -50.23 49.21
CA SER A 203 -53.18 -49.92 49.34
C SER A 203 -52.36 -50.27 48.11
N ILE A 204 -52.67 -51.40 47.50
CA ILE A 204 -51.98 -51.83 46.27
C ILE A 204 -52.39 -50.96 45.06
N LYS A 205 -53.66 -50.51 45.00
CA LYS A 205 -54.07 -49.57 43.97
C LYS A 205 -53.28 -48.22 44.07
N ASP A 206 -53.07 -47.74 45.29
CA ASP A 206 -52.23 -46.56 45.51
C ASP A 206 -50.75 -46.78 45.03
N ILE A 207 -50.23 -48.01 45.23
CA ILE A 207 -48.90 -48.37 44.73
C ILE A 207 -48.87 -48.33 43.20
N ILE A 208 -49.88 -48.85 42.52
CA ILE A 208 -49.98 -48.82 41.05
C ILE A 208 -50.04 -47.43 40.54
N ASP A 209 -50.95 -46.59 41.11
CA ASP A 209 -51.06 -45.17 40.74
C ASP A 209 -49.74 -44.40 40.92
N THR A 210 -49.01 -44.73 42.00
CA THR A 210 -47.70 -44.13 42.26
C THR A 210 -46.66 -44.60 41.23
N THR A 211 -46.62 -45.86 40.88
CA THR A 211 -45.73 -46.48 39.88
C THR A 211 -45.97 -45.85 38.49
N ASP A 212 -47.26 -45.69 38.11
CA ASP A 212 -47.63 -45.05 36.84
C ASP A 212 -47.18 -43.58 36.77
N LYS A 213 -47.32 -42.83 37.85
CA LYS A 213 -46.78 -41.45 37.93
C LYS A 213 -45.27 -41.42 37.79
N MET A 214 -44.54 -42.35 38.46
CA MET A 214 -43.10 -42.46 38.35
C MET A 214 -42.65 -42.81 36.93
N THR A 215 -43.33 -43.70 36.25
CA THR A 215 -43.06 -44.07 34.85
C THR A 215 -43.23 -42.87 33.94
N ASN A 216 -44.24 -42.02 34.12
CA ASN A 216 -44.43 -40.80 33.34
C ASN A 216 -43.32 -39.75 33.58
N ILE A 217 -42.91 -39.57 34.86
CA ILE A 217 -41.78 -38.66 35.19
C ILE A 217 -40.50 -39.13 34.52
N MET A 218 -40.22 -40.44 34.53
CA MET A 218 -39.03 -41.04 33.91
C MET A 218 -39.00 -40.83 32.40
N LYS A 219 -40.14 -40.98 31.69
CA LYS A 219 -40.23 -40.67 30.24
C LYS A 219 -39.79 -39.23 29.96
N VAL A 220 -40.31 -38.26 30.71
CA VAL A 220 -39.93 -36.86 30.56
C VAL A 220 -38.45 -36.63 30.84
N LEU A 221 -37.88 -37.26 31.88
CA LEU A 221 -36.45 -37.15 32.20
C LEU A 221 -35.55 -37.80 31.13
N ASN A 222 -35.98 -38.93 30.58
CA ASN A 222 -35.28 -39.61 29.49
C ASN A 222 -35.23 -38.73 28.22
N GLU A 223 -36.37 -38.15 27.83
CA GLU A 223 -36.44 -37.22 26.69
C GLU A 223 -35.48 -36.01 26.91
N LYS A 224 -35.51 -35.39 28.11
CA LYS A 224 -34.62 -34.30 28.46
C LYS A 224 -33.14 -34.70 28.44
N SER A 225 -32.81 -35.93 28.81
CA SER A 225 -31.44 -36.43 28.79
C SER A 225 -30.93 -36.65 27.35
N ILE A 226 -31.80 -37.13 26.46
CA ILE A 226 -31.52 -37.29 25.03
C ILE A 226 -31.31 -35.88 24.41
N ASP A 227 -32.17 -34.93 24.73
CA ASP A 227 -32.01 -33.52 24.25
C ASP A 227 -30.67 -32.91 24.74
N GLY A 228 -30.30 -33.18 26.01
CA GLY A 228 -29.02 -32.79 26.59
C GLY A 228 -27.83 -33.38 25.83
N ALA A 229 -27.88 -34.70 25.54
CA ALA A 229 -26.83 -35.36 24.75
C ALA A 229 -26.70 -34.78 23.34
N ASN A 230 -27.81 -34.47 22.67
CA ASN A 230 -27.81 -33.84 21.36
C ASN A 230 -27.24 -32.44 21.40
N PHE A 231 -27.58 -31.65 22.43
CA PHE A 231 -27.01 -30.31 22.64
C PHE A 231 -25.49 -30.35 22.80
N VAL A 232 -24.98 -31.29 23.60
CA VAL A 232 -23.53 -31.48 23.78
C VAL A 232 -22.86 -31.86 22.46
N LYS A 233 -23.45 -32.76 21.70
CA LYS A 233 -22.94 -33.15 20.37
C LYS A 233 -22.80 -31.95 19.44
N ASN A 234 -23.83 -31.10 19.35
CA ASN A 234 -23.80 -29.91 18.54
C ASN A 234 -22.67 -28.95 19.02
N THR A 235 -22.46 -28.83 20.34
CA THR A 235 -21.38 -28.01 20.91
C THR A 235 -19.98 -28.53 20.49
N ILE A 236 -19.80 -29.88 20.46
CA ILE A 236 -18.54 -30.50 19.95
C ILE A 236 -18.30 -30.13 18.47
N ASP A 237 -19.35 -30.15 17.64
CA ASP A 237 -19.25 -29.77 16.24
C ASP A 237 -18.88 -28.28 16.10
N GLU A 238 -19.44 -27.40 16.93
CA GLU A 238 -19.07 -25.96 16.98
C GLU A 238 -17.60 -25.75 17.41
N LEU A 239 -17.11 -26.53 18.37
CA LEU A 239 -15.70 -26.48 18.77
C LEU A 239 -14.74 -26.90 17.66
N THR A 240 -15.11 -27.93 16.90
CA THR A 240 -14.34 -28.36 15.70
C THR A 240 -14.27 -27.26 14.63
N ASN A 241 -15.39 -26.55 14.42
CA ASN A 241 -15.42 -25.39 13.53
C ASN A 241 -14.52 -24.26 14.04
N ALA A 242 -14.54 -23.99 15.35
CA ALA A 242 -13.68 -22.96 15.96
C ALA A 242 -12.18 -23.31 15.79
N GLU A 243 -11.79 -24.57 15.94
CA GLU A 243 -10.42 -25.04 15.69
C GLU A 243 -9.99 -24.81 14.23
N SER A 244 -10.88 -25.11 13.28
CA SER A 244 -10.62 -24.83 11.85
C SER A 244 -10.39 -23.34 11.59
N GLN A 245 -11.17 -22.46 12.22
CA GLN A 245 -11.00 -21.01 12.10
C GLN A 245 -9.66 -20.55 12.71
N LEU A 246 -9.23 -21.11 13.84
CA LEU A 246 -7.91 -20.81 14.41
C LEU A 246 -6.78 -21.16 13.44
N ASN A 247 -6.84 -22.33 12.81
CA ASN A 247 -5.85 -22.75 11.82
C ASN A 247 -5.81 -21.80 10.60
N ALA A 248 -6.96 -21.28 10.18
CA ALA A 248 -7.03 -20.25 9.13
C ALA A 248 -6.34 -18.95 9.56
N ILE A 249 -6.53 -18.49 10.81
CA ILE A 249 -5.85 -17.27 11.34
C ILE A 249 -4.33 -17.48 11.38
N VAL A 250 -3.84 -18.63 11.80
CA VAL A 250 -2.40 -18.97 11.78
C VAL A 250 -1.84 -18.89 10.35
N SER A 251 -2.57 -19.42 9.37
CA SER A 251 -2.18 -19.33 7.96
C SER A 251 -2.11 -17.89 7.44
N ILE A 252 -3.09 -17.05 7.82
CA ILE A 252 -3.09 -15.61 7.51
C ILE A 252 -1.87 -14.93 8.12
N GLY A 253 -1.53 -15.22 9.39
CA GLY A 253 -0.35 -14.69 10.06
C GLY A 253 0.94 -14.99 9.29
N LYS A 254 1.11 -16.22 8.81
CA LYS A 254 2.25 -16.60 7.95
C LYS A 254 2.28 -15.81 6.63
N GLY A 255 1.12 -15.56 6.02
CA GLY A 255 0.99 -14.73 4.83
C GLY A 255 1.40 -13.28 5.07
N ILE A 256 1.02 -12.69 6.22
CA ILE A 256 1.43 -11.33 6.60
C ILE A 256 2.94 -11.27 6.81
N THR A 257 3.55 -12.25 7.51
CA THR A 257 5.02 -12.33 7.69
C THR A 257 5.74 -12.31 6.35
N SER A 258 5.32 -13.14 5.40
CA SER A 258 5.89 -13.17 4.04
C SER A 258 5.73 -11.83 3.29
N SER A 259 4.62 -11.14 3.49
CA SER A 259 4.39 -9.82 2.89
C SER A 259 5.27 -8.73 3.51
N MET A 260 5.48 -8.77 4.83
CA MET A 260 6.39 -7.85 5.53
C MET A 260 7.86 -8.06 5.14
N ASP A 261 8.29 -9.28 4.87
CA ASP A 261 9.63 -9.55 4.32
C ASP A 261 9.83 -8.91 2.92
N LYS A 262 8.79 -8.91 2.09
CA LYS A 262 8.85 -8.20 0.80
C LYS A 262 8.92 -6.69 0.99
N VAL A 263 8.15 -6.12 1.92
CA VAL A 263 8.21 -4.69 2.26
C VAL A 263 9.61 -4.33 2.75
N LYS A 264 10.22 -5.13 3.62
CA LYS A 264 11.59 -4.92 4.10
C LYS A 264 12.60 -4.88 2.96
N LYS A 265 12.52 -5.83 2.01
CA LYS A 265 13.41 -5.83 0.82
C LYS A 265 13.22 -4.61 -0.05
N ALA A 266 11.97 -4.20 -0.29
CA ALA A 266 11.69 -2.98 -1.06
C ALA A 266 12.24 -1.72 -0.38
N GLN A 267 12.23 -1.65 0.95
CA GLN A 267 12.84 -0.55 1.71
C GLN A 267 14.37 -0.52 1.58
N GLU A 268 15.03 -1.68 1.62
CA GLU A 268 16.48 -1.78 1.40
C GLU A 268 16.85 -1.31 -0.01
N GLU A 269 16.05 -1.63 -1.01
CA GLU A 269 16.22 -1.15 -2.39
C GLU A 269 15.97 0.36 -2.49
N ASN A 270 14.90 0.88 -1.88
CA ASN A 270 14.62 2.31 -1.82
C ASN A 270 15.77 3.10 -1.19
N LYS A 271 16.36 2.59 -0.11
CA LYS A 271 17.53 3.21 0.51
C LYS A 271 18.71 3.31 -0.44
N LYS A 272 19.04 2.23 -1.16
CA LYS A 272 20.11 2.23 -2.17
C LYS A 272 19.82 3.21 -3.32
N ASN A 273 18.58 3.29 -3.76
CA ASN A 273 18.18 4.22 -4.81
C ASN A 273 18.32 5.69 -4.34
N MET A 274 17.95 5.99 -3.09
CA MET A 274 18.14 7.33 -2.50
C MET A 274 19.63 7.71 -2.43
N GLU A 275 20.49 6.79 -1.99
CA GLU A 275 21.95 7.00 -1.94
C GLU A 275 22.52 7.29 -3.35
N ALA A 276 22.08 6.56 -4.37
CA ALA A 276 22.48 6.79 -5.76
C ALA A 276 21.96 8.13 -6.33
N ILE A 277 20.73 8.53 -5.95
CA ILE A 277 20.18 9.84 -6.35
C ILE A 277 20.98 10.97 -5.69
N ASP A 278 21.31 10.86 -4.41
CA ASP A 278 22.10 11.86 -3.66
C ASP A 278 23.48 12.05 -4.29
N GLU A 279 24.17 10.97 -4.67
CA GLU A 279 25.43 11.01 -5.41
C GLU A 279 25.27 11.72 -6.78
N ASN A 280 24.21 11.40 -7.54
CA ASN A 280 23.96 12.06 -8.82
C ASN A 280 23.66 13.55 -8.66
N LEU A 281 22.88 13.94 -7.65
CA LEU A 281 22.61 15.35 -7.37
C LEU A 281 23.89 16.12 -7.01
N SER A 282 24.78 15.53 -6.20
CA SER A 282 26.08 16.10 -5.88
C SER A 282 26.93 16.35 -7.13
N ASN A 283 26.96 15.38 -8.05
CA ASN A 283 27.67 15.53 -9.33
C ASN A 283 27.07 16.63 -10.22
N ILE A 284 25.73 16.76 -10.24
CA ILE A 284 25.06 17.82 -11.01
C ILE A 284 25.35 19.19 -10.39
N VAL A 285 25.36 19.33 -9.06
CA VAL A 285 25.73 20.58 -8.37
C VAL A 285 27.14 20.99 -8.71
N GLN A 286 28.10 20.06 -8.67
CA GLN A 286 29.47 20.33 -9.05
C GLN A 286 29.56 20.82 -10.50
N LYS A 287 28.96 20.09 -11.44
CA LYS A 287 28.95 20.46 -12.85
C LYS A 287 28.28 21.82 -13.10
N SER A 288 27.15 22.06 -12.44
CA SER A 288 26.45 23.35 -12.51
C SER A 288 27.31 24.52 -12.03
N SER A 289 28.15 24.30 -11.00
CA SER A 289 29.11 25.30 -10.54
C SER A 289 30.23 25.59 -11.54
N GLU A 290 30.74 24.51 -12.19
CA GLU A 290 31.75 24.67 -13.26
C GLU A 290 31.17 25.41 -14.47
N ASP A 291 29.93 25.03 -14.90
CA ASP A 291 29.24 25.71 -16.00
C ASP A 291 28.94 27.19 -15.70
N ASP A 292 28.61 27.55 -14.45
CA ASP A 292 28.39 28.96 -14.02
C ASP A 292 29.64 29.77 -14.19
N ASP A 293 30.82 29.25 -13.86
CA ASP A 293 32.10 29.95 -14.00
C ASP A 293 32.52 30.03 -15.48
N GLU A 294 32.37 28.98 -16.29
CA GLU A 294 32.60 29.01 -17.74
C GLU A 294 31.70 30.01 -18.46
N LEU A 295 30.41 30.09 -18.11
CA LEU A 295 29.48 31.06 -18.70
C LEU A 295 29.85 32.50 -18.37
N LYS A 296 30.32 32.80 -17.14
CA LYS A 296 30.80 34.12 -16.76
C LYS A 296 32.03 34.50 -17.57
N GLU A 297 32.99 33.58 -17.76
CA GLU A 297 34.17 33.82 -18.55
C GLU A 297 33.82 34.11 -20.02
N LEU A 298 32.92 33.31 -20.62
CA LEU A 298 32.42 33.54 -21.98
C LEU A 298 31.72 34.90 -22.14
N ILE A 299 30.93 35.33 -21.15
CA ILE A 299 30.30 36.68 -21.16
C ILE A 299 31.37 37.79 -21.21
N LEU A 300 32.44 37.65 -20.41
CA LEU A 300 33.55 38.63 -20.42
C LEU A 300 34.29 38.61 -21.77
N GLU A 301 34.56 37.47 -22.37
CA GLU A 301 35.19 37.36 -23.70
C GLU A 301 34.34 38.05 -24.78
N VAL A 302 33.04 37.83 -24.79
CA VAL A 302 32.13 38.46 -25.75
C VAL A 302 32.10 39.96 -25.57
N GLN A 303 32.10 40.45 -24.33
CA GLN A 303 32.19 41.89 -24.05
C GLN A 303 33.51 42.49 -24.57
N ASN A 304 34.64 41.83 -24.34
CA ASN A 304 35.94 42.30 -24.84
C ASN A 304 35.96 42.32 -26.38
N LYS A 305 35.38 41.35 -27.07
CA LYS A 305 35.24 41.36 -28.54
C LYS A 305 34.41 42.53 -29.02
N ALA A 306 33.28 42.83 -28.37
CA ALA A 306 32.46 43.99 -28.71
C ALA A 306 33.22 45.28 -28.62
N ASP A 307 34.11 45.43 -27.62
CA ASP A 307 35.01 46.61 -27.48
C ASP A 307 36.01 46.69 -28.63
N TYR A 308 36.61 45.59 -29.06
CA TYR A 308 37.47 45.56 -30.25
C TYR A 308 36.71 45.98 -31.52
N TYR A 309 35.49 45.49 -31.75
CA TYR A 309 34.67 45.88 -32.90
C TYR A 309 34.32 47.39 -32.89
N ASN A 310 34.01 47.95 -31.72
CA ASN A 310 33.75 49.36 -31.53
C ASN A 310 35.01 50.22 -31.85
N ASN A 311 36.20 49.75 -31.46
CA ASN A 311 37.46 50.42 -31.79
C ASN A 311 37.75 50.41 -33.31
N ILE A 312 37.49 49.29 -33.99
CA ILE A 312 37.63 49.21 -35.47
C ILE A 312 36.61 50.12 -36.15
N LEU A 313 35.36 50.20 -35.71
CA LEU A 313 34.36 51.13 -36.21
C LEU A 313 34.80 52.58 -36.08
N ASN A 314 35.39 52.94 -34.93
CA ASN A 314 35.94 54.29 -34.70
C ASN A 314 37.07 54.62 -35.70
N HIS A 315 37.97 53.66 -35.99
CA HIS A 315 39.03 53.86 -36.99
C HIS A 315 38.46 54.02 -38.40
N LEU A 316 37.45 53.15 -38.79
CA LEU A 316 36.77 53.27 -40.08
C LEU A 316 36.10 54.64 -40.24
N ASN A 317 35.45 55.14 -39.19
CA ASN A 317 34.83 56.48 -39.21
C ASN A 317 35.88 57.61 -39.37
N GLN A 318 37.06 57.51 -38.73
CA GLN A 318 38.14 58.39 -38.93
C GLN A 318 38.66 58.42 -40.39
N ILE A 319 38.77 57.19 -41.01
CA ILE A 319 39.17 57.07 -42.42
C ILE A 319 38.08 57.68 -43.33
N LYS A 320 36.83 57.56 -43.07
CA LYS A 320 35.73 58.19 -43.82
C LYS A 320 35.82 59.72 -43.74
N ILE A 321 36.05 60.25 -42.56
CA ILE A 321 36.18 61.70 -42.38
C ILE A 321 37.41 62.28 -43.15
N LEU A 322 38.56 61.61 -43.05
CA LEU A 322 39.78 62.05 -43.78
C LEU A 322 39.55 62.00 -45.29
N ARG A 323 38.83 61.04 -45.80
CA ARG A 323 38.48 60.93 -47.24
C ARG A 323 37.52 62.06 -47.68
N GLU A 324 36.58 62.47 -46.89
CA GLU A 324 35.67 63.57 -47.19
C GLU A 324 36.41 64.94 -47.19
N GLN A 325 37.35 65.15 -46.26
CA GLN A 325 38.20 66.32 -46.23
C GLN A 325 39.12 66.41 -47.48
N ASP A 326 39.61 65.25 -48.00
CA ASP A 326 40.44 65.25 -49.20
C ASP A 326 39.59 65.57 -50.45
N LYS A 327 38.32 65.15 -50.54
CA LYS A 327 37.37 65.61 -51.60
C LYS A 327 37.08 67.09 -51.56
N GLY A 328 36.97 67.67 -50.35
CA GLY A 328 36.71 69.13 -50.19
C GLY A 328 37.89 70.03 -50.60
N LYS A 329 39.10 69.54 -50.54
CA LYS A 329 40.30 70.29 -50.97
C LYS A 329 40.47 70.45 -52.48
N TYR A 330 39.86 69.56 -53.28
CA TYR A 330 39.94 69.56 -54.75
C TYR A 330 38.74 70.24 -55.44
N ASN A 331 37.69 70.64 -54.71
CA ASN A 331 36.55 71.37 -55.25
C ASN A 331 36.56 72.89 -55.05
N VAL A 332 37.70 73.46 -54.68
CA VAL A 332 37.91 74.93 -54.56
C VAL A 332 38.96 75.31 -55.59
N ASP A 333 38.61 75.42 -56.85
CA ASP A 333 39.16 76.24 -57.88
C ASP A 333 38.17 76.42 -59.03
#